data_aa5b16adf1d5ed7b381b24b18079b327
#
_entry.id   aa5b16adf1d5ed7b381b24b18079b327
#
_cell.length_a   1.000
_cell.length_b   1.000
_cell.length_c   1.000
_cell.angle_alpha   90.00
_cell.angle_beta   90.00
_cell.angle_gamma   90.00
#
_symmetry.space_group_name_H-M   'P 1'
#
loop_
_entity.id
_entity.type
_entity.pdbx_description
1 polymer ?
#
loop_
_entity_poly.entity_id
_entity_poly.type
_entity_poly.pdbx_seq_one_letter_code
_entity_poly.pdbx_strand_id
1 'polypeptide(L)'
;MNIISKEQTGGIQMGFKEGFFWGGATAANQYEGGWNEGGRGPALTDFTTGGSVKEPRKVTWIDKDGNAHATPQVHFDDALPEGGDHYACLDGYLYPNHEGTDFYHHYKEDIKLFAEMGFKVFRLSIAWSRIFPNGDDKEPNEEGLKFYDDIFDECHKYGIEPLVT
;
A
#
# COMPACT_ATOMS: atom_id res chain seq x y z
N MET A 1 31.02 -8.39 -58.30
CA MET A 1 29.85 -8.57 -57.45
C MET A 1 30.39 -8.79 -56.03
N ASN A 2 30.56 -7.67 -55.28
CA ASN A 2 31.23 -7.68 -53.99
C ASN A 2 30.21 -7.83 -52.89
N ILE A 3 30.28 -8.94 -52.18
CA ILE A 3 29.53 -9.18 -50.96
C ILE A 3 30.34 -8.51 -49.84
N ILE A 4 29.88 -7.36 -49.38
CA ILE A 4 30.44 -6.71 -48.20
C ILE A 4 29.90 -7.49 -46.98
N SER A 5 30.77 -8.23 -46.33
CA SER A 5 30.52 -8.84 -45.03
C SER A 5 30.29 -7.70 -44.02
N LYS A 6 29.10 -7.64 -43.42
CA LYS A 6 28.85 -6.81 -42.24
C LYS A 6 29.69 -7.39 -41.10
N GLU A 7 30.78 -6.69 -40.77
CA GLU A 7 31.42 -6.88 -39.48
C GLU A 7 30.44 -6.63 -38.36
N GLN A 8 30.18 -7.65 -37.55
CA GLN A 8 29.51 -7.50 -36.28
C GLN A 8 30.42 -6.69 -35.36
N THR A 9 30.24 -5.39 -35.33
CA THR A 9 30.77 -4.60 -34.22
C THR A 9 30.03 -5.09 -32.97
N GLY A 10 30.76 -5.79 -32.10
CA GLY A 10 30.30 -6.21 -30.79
C GLY A 10 30.01 -5.00 -29.88
N GLY A 11 28.96 -4.27 -30.19
CA GLY A 11 28.43 -3.25 -29.29
C GLY A 11 27.90 -3.95 -28.04
N ILE A 12 28.33 -3.51 -26.89
CA ILE A 12 27.74 -3.91 -25.62
C ILE A 12 26.24 -3.55 -25.73
N GLN A 13 25.39 -4.57 -25.77
CA GLN A 13 23.93 -4.36 -25.76
C GLN A 13 23.57 -3.79 -24.37
N MET A 14 23.55 -2.46 -24.29
CA MET A 14 23.11 -1.76 -23.08
C MET A 14 21.59 -1.80 -23.04
N GLY A 15 21.03 -2.78 -22.33
CA GLY A 15 19.60 -2.96 -22.19
C GLY A 15 19.27 -4.10 -21.25
N PHE A 16 18.03 -4.12 -20.79
CA PHE A 16 17.51 -5.25 -20.01
C PHE A 16 17.28 -6.46 -20.90
N LYS A 17 17.33 -7.66 -20.34
CA LYS A 17 17.05 -8.90 -21.07
C LYS A 17 15.65 -8.87 -21.66
N GLU A 18 15.46 -9.55 -22.78
CA GLU A 18 14.11 -9.84 -23.29
C GLU A 18 13.30 -10.56 -22.20
N GLY A 19 12.02 -10.16 -22.02
CA GLY A 19 11.17 -10.67 -20.96
C GLY A 19 11.41 -10.07 -19.58
N PHE A 20 12.22 -9.00 -19.47
CA PHE A 20 12.36 -8.28 -18.20
C PHE A 20 11.02 -7.66 -17.78
N PHE A 21 10.61 -7.93 -16.52
CA PHE A 21 9.36 -7.39 -15.98
C PHE A 21 9.54 -5.93 -15.54
N TRP A 22 8.94 -5.04 -16.29
CA TRP A 22 8.78 -3.64 -15.91
C TRP A 22 7.50 -3.46 -15.12
N GLY A 23 7.53 -2.65 -14.06
CA GLY A 23 6.35 -2.41 -13.26
C GLY A 23 6.60 -1.42 -12.13
N GLY A 24 5.69 -1.39 -11.19
CA GLY A 24 5.71 -0.50 -10.03
C GLY A 24 5.43 -1.25 -8.73
N ALA A 25 5.59 -0.52 -7.63
CA ALA A 25 5.35 -1.04 -6.29
C ALA A 25 4.56 -0.03 -5.46
N THR A 26 3.65 -0.56 -4.65
CA THR A 26 2.85 0.20 -3.69
C THR A 26 2.89 -0.47 -2.31
N ALA A 27 2.44 0.25 -1.29
CA ALA A 27 2.22 -0.29 0.04
C ALA A 27 0.77 -0.03 0.47
N ALA A 28 0.06 -1.07 0.88
CA ALA A 28 -1.37 -1.06 1.17
C ALA A 28 -1.80 0.14 2.03
N ASN A 29 -1.11 0.36 3.13
CA ASN A 29 -1.41 1.44 4.08
C ASN A 29 -1.14 2.86 3.54
N GLN A 30 -0.52 3.01 2.38
CA GLN A 30 -0.20 4.33 1.79
C GLN A 30 -1.12 4.69 0.65
N TYR A 31 -1.76 3.70 0.01
CA TYR A 31 -2.48 3.97 -1.23
C TYR A 31 -3.89 3.40 -1.27
N GLU A 32 -4.20 2.31 -0.52
CA GLU A 32 -5.49 1.65 -0.65
C GLU A 32 -6.68 2.56 -0.33
N GLY A 33 -6.63 3.29 0.78
CA GLY A 33 -7.84 3.92 1.31
C GLY A 33 -8.84 2.91 1.87
N GLY A 34 -10.12 3.29 1.94
CA GLY A 34 -11.16 2.41 2.48
C GLY A 34 -10.80 1.83 3.86
N TRP A 35 -10.21 2.66 4.73
CA TRP A 35 -9.57 2.22 5.98
C TRP A 35 -10.51 1.58 6.98
N ASN A 36 -11.81 1.90 6.94
CA ASN A 36 -12.88 1.40 7.79
C ASN A 36 -14.01 0.74 6.98
N GLU A 37 -13.73 0.31 5.75
CA GLU A 37 -14.69 -0.30 4.84
C GLU A 37 -14.39 -1.77 4.59
N GLY A 38 -15.37 -2.53 4.11
CA GLY A 38 -15.21 -3.94 3.80
C GLY A 38 -14.84 -4.80 5.01
N GLY A 39 -15.25 -4.40 6.21
CA GLY A 39 -14.92 -5.11 7.45
C GLY A 39 -13.44 -5.00 7.86
N ARG A 40 -12.66 -4.10 7.25
CA ARG A 40 -11.26 -3.88 7.62
C ARG A 40 -11.14 -3.34 9.05
N GLY A 41 -10.28 -3.96 9.86
CA GLY A 41 -9.87 -3.42 11.15
C GLY A 41 -8.81 -2.32 11.03
N PRO A 42 -8.68 -1.47 12.05
CA PRO A 42 -7.69 -0.40 12.03
C PRO A 42 -6.27 -0.96 12.16
N ALA A 43 -5.32 -0.27 11.52
CA ALA A 43 -3.89 -0.48 11.68
C ALA A 43 -3.26 0.76 12.35
N LEU A 44 -2.07 0.64 12.91
CA LEU A 44 -1.37 1.76 13.54
C LEU A 44 -1.23 2.98 12.61
N THR A 45 -1.04 2.74 11.33
CA THR A 45 -0.92 3.79 10.32
C THR A 45 -2.19 4.61 10.14
N ASP A 46 -3.36 4.08 10.51
CA ASP A 46 -4.63 4.80 10.45
C ASP A 46 -4.77 5.86 11.56
N PHE A 47 -3.97 5.74 12.61
CA PHE A 47 -3.87 6.72 13.70
C PHE A 47 -2.67 7.66 13.54
N THR A 48 -2.01 7.62 12.37
CA THR A 48 -0.85 8.47 12.06
C THR A 48 -1.29 9.69 11.25
N THR A 49 -1.04 10.87 11.80
CA THR A 49 -1.46 12.15 11.19
C THR A 49 -0.63 12.49 9.96
N GLY A 50 -1.11 13.41 9.16
CA GLY A 50 -0.29 14.16 8.22
C GLY A 50 0.84 14.91 8.93
N GLY A 51 1.83 15.33 8.15
CA GLY A 51 2.95 16.08 8.70
C GLY A 51 3.63 16.96 7.65
N SER A 52 4.62 17.70 8.08
CA SER A 52 5.46 18.53 7.24
C SER A 52 6.90 18.52 7.75
N VAL A 53 7.81 19.19 7.05
CA VAL A 53 9.21 19.35 7.50
C VAL A 53 9.30 20.07 8.87
N LYS A 54 8.34 20.95 9.17
CA LYS A 54 8.33 21.72 10.44
C LYS A 54 7.51 21.03 11.53
N GLU A 55 6.52 20.26 11.14
CA GLU A 55 5.61 19.53 12.04
C GLU A 55 5.62 18.06 11.66
N PRO A 56 6.40 17.20 12.33
CA PRO A 56 6.47 15.79 12.02
C PRO A 56 5.11 15.12 12.26
N ARG A 57 4.88 14.01 11.57
CA ARG A 57 3.74 13.13 11.80
C ARG A 57 3.66 12.71 13.25
N LYS A 58 2.46 12.54 13.76
CA LYS A 58 2.16 12.11 15.12
C LYS A 58 1.29 10.86 15.09
N VAL A 59 1.42 10.02 16.10
CA VAL A 59 0.46 8.96 16.41
C VAL A 59 -0.47 9.46 17.49
N THR A 60 -1.77 9.25 17.31
CA THR A 60 -2.81 9.76 18.21
C THR A 60 -3.45 8.64 19.04
N TRP A 61 -3.66 8.90 20.31
CA TRP A 61 -4.11 7.89 21.27
C TRP A 61 -4.81 8.54 22.49
N ILE A 62 -5.53 7.72 23.26
CA ILE A 62 -6.21 8.10 24.51
C ILE A 62 -5.53 7.37 25.65
N ASP A 63 -5.35 8.05 26.79
CA ASP A 63 -4.88 7.44 28.03
C ASP A 63 -6.01 6.83 28.87
N LYS A 64 -5.65 6.15 29.96
CA LYS A 64 -6.61 5.51 30.89
C LYS A 64 -7.49 6.48 31.64
N ASP A 65 -7.11 7.75 31.68
CA ASP A 65 -7.88 8.83 32.30
C ASP A 65 -8.82 9.54 31.27
N GLY A 66 -8.77 9.11 30.01
CA GLY A 66 -9.58 9.64 28.91
C GLY A 66 -9.00 10.89 28.25
N ASN A 67 -7.74 11.24 28.52
CA ASN A 67 -7.11 12.39 27.87
C ASN A 67 -6.53 12.01 26.50
N ALA A 68 -6.65 12.93 25.55
CA ALA A 68 -6.16 12.77 24.19
C ALA A 68 -4.70 13.19 24.07
N HIS A 69 -3.93 12.39 23.37
CA HIS A 69 -2.49 12.59 23.14
C HIS A 69 -2.11 12.47 21.67
N ALA A 70 -1.04 13.19 21.28
CA ALA A 70 -0.44 13.11 19.96
C ALA A 70 1.10 13.10 20.08
N THR A 71 1.68 11.93 19.95
CA THR A 71 3.13 11.72 20.10
C THR A 71 3.82 11.74 18.74
N PRO A 72 4.93 12.51 18.55
CA PRO A 72 5.68 12.48 17.30
C PRO A 72 6.07 11.05 16.91
N GLN A 73 5.81 10.67 15.67
CA GLN A 73 6.04 9.30 15.17
C GLN A 73 7.50 8.85 15.35
N VAL A 74 8.47 9.75 15.24
CA VAL A 74 9.90 9.47 15.44
C VAL A 74 10.26 9.06 16.88
N HIS A 75 9.35 9.24 17.82
CA HIS A 75 9.49 8.87 19.25
C HIS A 75 8.49 7.80 19.66
N PHE A 76 7.87 7.14 18.68
CA PHE A 76 6.84 6.14 18.91
C PHE A 76 7.40 4.74 18.60
N ASP A 77 7.42 3.87 19.58
CA ASP A 77 8.02 2.52 19.51
C ASP A 77 7.01 1.44 19.06
N ASP A 78 6.05 1.79 18.19
CA ASP A 78 4.98 0.91 17.67
C ASP A 78 4.10 0.26 18.76
N ALA A 79 4.17 0.77 19.99
CA ALA A 79 3.34 0.35 21.12
C ALA A 79 2.76 1.56 21.83
N LEU A 80 1.59 1.38 22.46
CA LEU A 80 1.00 2.43 23.28
C LEU A 80 2.00 2.84 24.40
N PRO A 81 2.20 4.15 24.62
CA PRO A 81 3.01 4.64 25.71
C PRO A 81 2.49 4.18 27.09
N GLU A 82 3.33 4.24 28.11
CA GLU A 82 2.93 3.91 29.47
C GLU A 82 1.71 4.78 29.90
N GLY A 83 0.66 4.14 30.40
CA GLY A 83 -0.60 4.80 30.72
C GLY A 83 -1.58 4.92 29.56
N GLY A 84 -1.20 4.55 28.34
CA GLY A 84 -2.11 4.50 27.19
C GLY A 84 -3.20 3.44 27.35
N ASP A 85 -4.37 3.68 26.77
CA ASP A 85 -5.51 2.78 26.71
C ASP A 85 -5.74 2.26 25.30
N HIS A 86 -5.91 3.16 24.33
CA HIS A 86 -6.10 2.78 22.92
C HIS A 86 -5.69 3.89 21.95
N TYR A 87 -5.44 3.50 20.69
CA TYR A 87 -5.29 4.45 19.59
C TYR A 87 -6.62 5.07 19.22
N ALA A 88 -6.62 6.34 18.87
CA ALA A 88 -7.84 7.05 18.49
C ALA A 88 -7.56 8.14 17.44
N CYS A 89 -8.48 8.32 16.51
CA CYS A 89 -8.50 9.50 15.65
C CYS A 89 -9.04 10.69 16.44
N LEU A 90 -8.29 11.77 16.45
CA LEU A 90 -8.63 12.98 17.18
C LEU A 90 -9.11 14.07 16.23
N ASP A 91 -10.06 14.90 16.68
CA ASP A 91 -10.55 16.04 15.93
C ASP A 91 -9.42 17.04 15.64
N GLY A 92 -9.49 17.67 14.48
CA GLY A 92 -8.51 18.68 14.05
C GLY A 92 -7.23 18.13 13.44
N TYR A 93 -7.08 16.80 13.34
CA TYR A 93 -5.97 16.17 12.62
C TYR A 93 -6.43 15.59 11.28
N LEU A 94 -5.53 15.62 10.29
CA LEU A 94 -5.69 14.93 9.02
C LEU A 94 -4.97 13.57 9.10
N TYR A 95 -5.63 12.51 8.64
CA TYR A 95 -5.09 11.14 8.58
C TYR A 95 -4.99 10.70 7.12
N PRO A 96 -3.87 10.96 6.43
CA PRO A 96 -3.75 10.75 4.99
C PRO A 96 -3.96 9.30 4.54
N ASN A 97 -3.66 8.33 5.41
CA ASN A 97 -3.78 6.92 5.08
C ASN A 97 -5.23 6.42 5.05
N HIS A 98 -6.18 7.21 5.57
CA HIS A 98 -7.61 6.87 5.48
C HIS A 98 -8.11 6.87 4.04
N GLU A 99 -7.60 7.78 3.24
CA GLU A 99 -7.97 7.92 1.83
C GLU A 99 -6.86 7.36 0.91
N GLY A 100 -5.60 7.69 1.20
CA GLY A 100 -4.48 7.32 0.34
C GLY A 100 -4.67 7.89 -1.06
N THR A 101 -4.66 7.02 -2.08
CA THR A 101 -5.09 7.31 -3.46
C THR A 101 -6.45 6.73 -3.77
N ASP A 102 -7.13 6.20 -2.77
CA ASP A 102 -8.44 5.56 -2.85
C ASP A 102 -8.50 4.38 -3.84
N PHE A 103 -7.42 3.61 -3.87
CA PHE A 103 -7.33 2.43 -4.72
C PHE A 103 -8.42 1.40 -4.41
N TYR A 104 -8.91 1.36 -3.18
CA TYR A 104 -10.01 0.48 -2.76
C TYR A 104 -11.23 0.64 -3.67
N HIS A 105 -11.57 1.86 -4.06
CA HIS A 105 -12.69 2.14 -4.95
C HIS A 105 -12.29 2.20 -6.44
N HIS A 106 -11.03 2.56 -6.74
CA HIS A 106 -10.56 2.87 -8.10
C HIS A 106 -9.63 1.82 -8.71
N TYR A 107 -9.39 0.66 -8.06
CA TYR A 107 -8.40 -0.33 -8.50
C TYR A 107 -8.55 -0.75 -9.97
N LYS A 108 -9.78 -0.83 -10.50
CA LYS A 108 -10.00 -1.22 -11.90
C LYS A 108 -9.48 -0.18 -12.89
N GLU A 109 -9.68 1.10 -12.56
CA GLU A 109 -9.20 2.21 -13.38
C GLU A 109 -7.68 2.33 -13.28
N ASP A 110 -7.14 2.22 -12.07
CA ASP A 110 -5.71 2.31 -11.81
C ASP A 110 -4.93 1.18 -12.47
N ILE A 111 -5.39 -0.07 -12.37
CA ILE A 111 -4.76 -1.22 -13.02
C ILE A 111 -4.81 -1.09 -14.54
N LYS A 112 -5.90 -0.56 -15.09
CA LYS A 112 -5.97 -0.23 -16.52
C LYS A 112 -4.90 0.80 -16.90
N LEU A 113 -4.72 1.84 -16.10
CA LEU A 113 -3.67 2.85 -16.33
C LEU A 113 -2.26 2.23 -16.22
N PHE A 114 -2.02 1.32 -15.28
CA PHE A 114 -0.76 0.57 -15.20
C PHE A 114 -0.49 -0.22 -16.48
N ALA A 115 -1.54 -0.85 -17.04
CA ALA A 115 -1.41 -1.55 -18.32
C ALA A 115 -1.06 -0.62 -19.47
N GLU A 116 -1.69 0.56 -19.54
CA GLU A 116 -1.38 1.61 -20.53
C GLU A 116 0.04 2.14 -20.38
N MET A 117 0.58 2.21 -19.16
CA MET A 117 1.98 2.53 -18.86
C MET A 117 2.96 1.41 -19.25
N GLY A 118 2.46 0.22 -19.58
CA GLY A 118 3.27 -0.92 -19.99
C GLY A 118 3.74 -1.82 -18.84
N PHE A 119 3.12 -1.77 -17.70
CA PHE A 119 3.44 -2.67 -16.57
C PHE A 119 3.27 -4.14 -16.98
N LYS A 120 4.22 -4.97 -16.52
CA LYS A 120 4.20 -6.43 -16.62
C LYS A 120 4.19 -7.09 -15.25
N VAL A 121 4.53 -6.33 -14.22
CA VAL A 121 4.46 -6.75 -12.82
C VAL A 121 3.97 -5.59 -11.96
N PHE A 122 3.13 -5.89 -11.00
CA PHE A 122 2.67 -4.95 -9.99
C PHE A 122 2.95 -5.53 -8.60
N ARG A 123 3.91 -4.95 -7.87
CA ARG A 123 4.18 -5.33 -6.49
C ARG A 123 3.23 -4.58 -5.56
N LEU A 124 2.51 -5.32 -4.75
CA LEU A 124 1.60 -4.78 -3.74
C LEU A 124 1.75 -5.53 -2.42
N SER A 125 1.45 -4.87 -1.32
CA SER A 125 1.28 -5.54 -0.03
C SER A 125 -0.20 -5.75 0.26
N ILE A 126 -0.49 -6.79 1.04
CA ILE A 126 -1.83 -7.04 1.59
C ILE A 126 -1.91 -6.38 2.97
N ALA A 127 -2.96 -5.59 3.22
CA ALA A 127 -3.24 -5.08 4.56
C ALA A 127 -3.74 -6.23 5.45
N TRP A 128 -2.92 -6.65 6.43
CA TRP A 128 -3.28 -7.74 7.34
C TRP A 128 -4.63 -7.51 8.02
N SER A 129 -4.89 -6.29 8.49
CA SER A 129 -6.13 -5.94 9.15
C SER A 129 -7.37 -5.93 8.23
N ARG A 130 -7.19 -6.03 6.90
CA ARG A 130 -8.30 -6.24 5.97
C ARG A 130 -8.71 -7.72 5.94
N ILE A 131 -7.76 -8.61 6.15
CA ILE A 131 -8.02 -10.07 6.18
C ILE A 131 -8.35 -10.53 7.61
N PHE A 132 -7.64 -10.01 8.61
CA PHE A 132 -7.84 -10.33 10.01
C PHE A 132 -8.02 -9.02 10.80
N PRO A 133 -9.27 -8.52 10.92
CA PRO A 133 -9.57 -7.20 11.48
C PRO A 133 -9.08 -6.95 12.90
N ASN A 134 -9.04 -7.97 13.74
CA ASN A 134 -8.53 -7.90 15.11
C ASN A 134 -7.07 -8.37 15.23
N GLY A 135 -6.47 -8.83 14.12
CA GLY A 135 -5.09 -9.29 14.04
C GLY A 135 -4.89 -10.77 14.35
N ASP A 136 -5.71 -11.36 15.20
CA ASP A 136 -5.65 -12.75 15.66
C ASP A 136 -6.97 -13.53 15.45
N ASP A 137 -7.82 -13.04 14.55
CA ASP A 137 -9.07 -13.70 14.17
C ASP A 137 -8.80 -15.13 13.69
N LYS A 138 -9.70 -16.06 14.04
CA LYS A 138 -9.59 -17.47 13.62
C LYS A 138 -9.99 -17.68 12.17
N GLU A 139 -10.92 -16.88 11.70
CA GLU A 139 -11.44 -16.93 10.35
C GLU A 139 -11.15 -15.59 9.66
N PRO A 140 -10.77 -15.61 8.38
CA PRO A 140 -10.51 -14.40 7.64
C PRO A 140 -11.80 -13.63 7.34
N ASN A 141 -11.68 -12.34 7.12
CA ASN A 141 -12.73 -11.51 6.57
C ASN A 141 -12.89 -11.78 5.08
N GLU A 142 -13.99 -12.43 4.71
CA GLU A 142 -14.28 -12.82 3.32
C GLU A 142 -14.37 -11.64 2.36
N GLU A 143 -14.85 -10.49 2.81
CA GLU A 143 -14.91 -9.27 1.98
C GLU A 143 -13.51 -8.73 1.67
N GLY A 144 -12.61 -8.82 2.65
CA GLY A 144 -11.20 -8.47 2.46
C GLY A 144 -10.48 -9.43 1.51
N LEU A 145 -10.71 -10.74 1.62
CA LEU A 145 -10.17 -11.73 0.68
C LEU A 145 -10.66 -11.45 -0.74
N LYS A 146 -11.98 -11.26 -0.89
CA LYS A 146 -12.58 -10.96 -2.18
C LYS A 146 -11.99 -9.70 -2.83
N PHE A 147 -11.70 -8.67 -2.07
CA PHE A 147 -11.08 -7.45 -2.60
C PHE A 147 -9.73 -7.76 -3.27
N TYR A 148 -8.87 -8.57 -2.64
CA TYR A 148 -7.59 -8.93 -3.24
C TYR A 148 -7.73 -9.90 -4.41
N ASP A 149 -8.66 -10.84 -4.37
CA ASP A 149 -8.97 -11.69 -5.52
C ASP A 149 -9.40 -10.85 -6.72
N ASP A 150 -10.28 -9.88 -6.52
CA ASP A 150 -10.73 -8.96 -7.58
C ASP A 150 -9.57 -8.13 -8.17
N ILE A 151 -8.59 -7.71 -7.35
CA ILE A 151 -7.38 -7.02 -7.80
C ILE A 151 -6.51 -7.96 -8.66
N PHE A 152 -6.31 -9.21 -8.23
CA PHE A 152 -5.49 -10.17 -8.96
C PHE A 152 -6.12 -10.53 -10.30
N ASP A 153 -7.42 -10.73 -10.33
CA ASP A 153 -8.18 -10.98 -11.56
C ASP A 153 -8.06 -9.78 -12.52
N GLU A 154 -8.18 -8.56 -12.02
CA GLU A 154 -8.03 -7.37 -12.86
C GLU A 154 -6.60 -7.22 -13.38
N CYS A 155 -5.57 -7.51 -12.58
CA CYS A 155 -4.18 -7.55 -13.04
C CYS A 155 -3.98 -8.57 -14.17
N HIS A 156 -4.46 -9.81 -13.99
CA HIS A 156 -4.34 -10.87 -14.98
C HIS A 156 -5.07 -10.56 -16.28
N LYS A 157 -6.22 -9.90 -16.22
CA LYS A 157 -6.96 -9.42 -17.39
C LYS A 157 -6.10 -8.55 -18.32
N TYR A 158 -5.16 -7.79 -17.78
CA TYR A 158 -4.23 -6.95 -18.53
C TYR A 158 -2.83 -7.58 -18.72
N GLY A 159 -2.63 -8.80 -18.32
CA GLY A 159 -1.33 -9.48 -18.40
C GLY A 159 -0.27 -8.86 -17.49
N ILE A 160 -0.69 -8.35 -16.34
CA ILE A 160 0.17 -7.85 -15.27
C ILE A 160 0.26 -8.93 -14.19
N GLU A 161 1.47 -9.33 -13.83
CA GLU A 161 1.73 -10.31 -12.77
C GLU A 161 1.70 -9.62 -11.40
N PRO A 162 0.81 -10.00 -10.46
CA PRO A 162 0.83 -9.49 -9.09
C PRO A 162 1.99 -10.12 -8.31
N LEU A 163 2.82 -9.27 -7.69
CA LEU A 163 3.90 -9.67 -6.79
C LEU A 163 3.53 -9.26 -5.36
N VAL A 164 3.01 -10.21 -4.60
CA VAL A 164 2.46 -9.97 -3.25
C VAL A 164 3.56 -9.99 -2.19
N THR A 165 3.48 -9.06 -1.22
CA THR A 165 4.37 -8.98 -0.06
C THR A 165 3.59 -8.75 1.23
#